data_104f4380313afb362822d40150465673
#
_entry.id   104f4380313afb362822d40150465673
#
_cell.length_a   1.000
_cell.length_b   1.000
_cell.length_c   1.000
_cell.angle_alpha   90.00
_cell.angle_beta   90.00
_cell.angle_gamma   90.00
#
_symmetry.space_group_name_H-M   'P 1'
#
loop_
_entity.id
_entity.type
_entity.pdbx_description
1 polymer ?
#
loop_
_entity_poly.entity_id
_entity_poly.type
_entity_poly.pdbx_seq_one_letter_code
_entity_poly.pdbx_strand_id
1 'polypeptide(L)'
;ILPGGDIAFLHGAAKWMLEEGWVDPGFIRAHTAGFEAYKALLEAIPFAELEKAAGVSREEMRAFAEMVGRAERAVFVWGMGITQHTHGEDNVRAIVNLALLKGFVGREGCGLMPIRGHSGVQGGAEMGAYATAFPGGLPVNPENARRLAELWGFPVPDRPGLTTPEALDRALEGRLGVLWAIGGDFREVMPDPEAVEEALRRVPLRVHQDIVLSSQMLLEPGECVLLLPATTRYEVPGGVTETSTERRVIFSPEIPGPRPPEARPEWEVFQELVHRLRPELKDRFRFASTAEVREEIARVIPLYEGIQRLKAKGDQFQYGGRHLCEGWRFPTPDGKAHFRPVPLPQKEVPEGAFRVVTRRGKQFNSIVHEDQDPLTGAFRDAVYMNPKDAARLGLKPGDPVVLENAFGRYAGRVYLAEVKEGTLEVHWPEGNVLVDPKARSPLAHIPAYKEVLAHLRRGEAEAPPPLRP
;
A
#
# COMPACT_ATOMS: atom_id res chain seq x y z
N ILE A 1 16.18 -12.62 -2.72
CA ILE A 1 15.95 -12.45 -4.16
C ILE A 1 16.41 -11.06 -4.62
N LEU A 2 16.59 -10.85 -5.91
CA LEU A 2 16.81 -9.52 -6.47
C LEU A 2 15.52 -8.69 -6.38
N PRO A 3 15.61 -7.37 -6.17
CA PRO A 3 14.45 -6.48 -6.27
C PRO A 3 13.78 -6.59 -7.66
N GLY A 4 12.46 -6.81 -7.66
CA GLY A 4 11.68 -7.09 -8.87
C GLY A 4 11.75 -8.53 -9.38
N GLY A 5 12.43 -9.42 -8.66
CA GLY A 5 12.53 -10.86 -8.97
C GLY A 5 11.40 -11.70 -8.38
N ASP A 6 10.40 -11.09 -7.75
CA ASP A 6 9.35 -11.76 -7.00
C ASP A 6 8.53 -12.74 -7.85
N ILE A 7 8.06 -12.30 -9.01
CA ILE A 7 7.28 -13.14 -9.94
C ILE A 7 8.13 -14.34 -10.42
N ALA A 8 9.39 -14.10 -10.77
CA ALA A 8 10.27 -15.17 -11.23
C ALA A 8 10.50 -16.23 -10.15
N PHE A 9 10.71 -15.80 -8.90
CA PHE A 9 10.86 -16.69 -7.76
C PHE A 9 9.60 -17.53 -7.52
N LEU A 10 8.43 -16.88 -7.51
CA LEU A 10 7.15 -17.56 -7.29
C LEU A 10 6.80 -18.50 -8.45
N HIS A 11 7.12 -18.16 -9.69
CA HIS A 11 6.97 -19.05 -10.84
C HIS A 11 7.89 -20.25 -10.75
N GLY A 12 9.14 -20.08 -10.35
CA GLY A 12 10.07 -21.17 -10.11
C GLY A 12 9.56 -22.15 -9.05
N ALA A 13 9.05 -21.60 -7.95
CA ALA A 13 8.41 -22.41 -6.91
C ALA A 13 7.17 -23.14 -7.43
N ALA A 14 6.29 -22.47 -8.17
CA ALA A 14 5.10 -23.07 -8.76
C ALA A 14 5.43 -24.20 -9.76
N LYS A 15 6.47 -24.02 -10.61
CA LYS A 15 6.96 -25.07 -11.51
C LYS A 15 7.38 -26.31 -10.72
N TRP A 16 8.19 -26.15 -9.68
CA TRP A 16 8.60 -27.26 -8.83
C TRP A 16 7.40 -27.95 -8.16
N MET A 17 6.42 -27.20 -7.67
CA MET A 17 5.22 -27.78 -7.08
C MET A 17 4.43 -28.62 -8.09
N LEU A 18 4.37 -28.19 -9.35
CA LEU A 18 3.72 -28.96 -10.43
C LEU A 18 4.52 -30.19 -10.82
N GLU A 19 5.83 -30.09 -11.00
CA GLU A 19 6.72 -31.19 -11.38
C GLU A 19 6.76 -32.30 -10.32
N GLU A 20 6.77 -31.93 -9.04
CA GLU A 20 6.81 -32.87 -7.92
C GLU A 20 5.42 -33.33 -7.44
N GLY A 21 4.35 -32.82 -8.06
CA GLY A 21 2.98 -33.15 -7.67
C GLY A 21 2.54 -32.60 -6.30
N TRP A 22 3.19 -31.57 -5.81
CA TRP A 22 2.87 -30.91 -4.53
C TRP A 22 1.70 -29.93 -4.66
N VAL A 23 0.65 -30.33 -5.33
CA VAL A 23 -0.54 -29.52 -5.59
C VAL A 23 -1.80 -30.28 -5.17
N ASP A 24 -2.93 -29.59 -5.08
CA ASP A 24 -4.24 -30.24 -4.86
C ASP A 24 -5.04 -30.27 -6.17
N PRO A 25 -4.96 -31.37 -6.96
CA PRO A 25 -5.67 -31.44 -8.22
C PRO A 25 -7.19 -31.53 -8.06
N GLY A 26 -7.68 -31.94 -6.88
CA GLY A 26 -9.11 -31.99 -6.57
C GLY A 26 -9.66 -30.56 -6.44
N PHE A 27 -9.00 -29.73 -5.63
CA PHE A 27 -9.33 -28.32 -5.49
C PHE A 27 -9.23 -27.56 -6.82
N ILE A 28 -8.14 -27.77 -7.56
CA ILE A 28 -7.91 -27.08 -8.84
C ILE A 28 -9.06 -27.35 -9.80
N ARG A 29 -9.45 -28.62 -9.99
CA ARG A 29 -10.55 -28.98 -10.91
C ARG A 29 -11.91 -28.47 -10.47
N ALA A 30 -12.22 -28.61 -9.18
CA ALA A 30 -13.55 -28.31 -8.66
C ALA A 30 -13.80 -26.81 -8.46
N HIS A 31 -12.78 -26.06 -8.00
CA HIS A 31 -12.96 -24.73 -7.43
C HIS A 31 -12.20 -23.61 -8.16
N THR A 32 -11.47 -23.94 -9.24
CA THR A 32 -10.71 -22.92 -9.97
C THR A 32 -11.01 -22.87 -11.46
N ALA A 33 -10.61 -21.76 -12.08
CA ALA A 33 -10.59 -21.55 -13.52
C ALA A 33 -9.24 -20.97 -13.96
N GLY A 34 -8.88 -21.09 -15.24
CA GLY A 34 -7.66 -20.51 -15.82
C GLY A 34 -6.38 -21.29 -15.52
N PHE A 35 -6.44 -22.47 -14.91
CA PHE A 35 -5.26 -23.25 -14.53
C PHE A 35 -4.40 -23.66 -15.74
N GLU A 36 -5.02 -24.12 -16.84
CA GLU A 36 -4.26 -24.59 -18.00
C GLU A 36 -3.45 -23.48 -18.66
N ALA A 37 -3.99 -22.27 -18.73
CA ALA A 37 -3.26 -21.11 -19.24
C ALA A 37 -2.09 -20.72 -18.32
N TYR A 38 -2.28 -20.80 -17.02
CA TYR A 38 -1.21 -20.55 -16.05
C TYR A 38 -0.11 -21.60 -16.12
N LYS A 39 -0.47 -22.88 -16.20
CA LYS A 39 0.45 -24.01 -16.37
C LYS A 39 1.28 -23.85 -17.65
N ALA A 40 0.62 -23.56 -18.78
CA ALA A 40 1.29 -23.35 -20.05
C ALA A 40 2.31 -22.19 -20.00
N LEU A 41 1.99 -21.09 -19.30
CA LEU A 41 2.93 -20.01 -19.07
C LEU A 41 4.17 -20.49 -18.31
N LEU A 42 3.99 -21.22 -17.22
CA LEU A 42 5.10 -21.75 -16.43
C LEU A 42 5.98 -22.71 -17.22
N GLU A 43 5.38 -23.59 -18.01
CA GLU A 43 6.11 -24.54 -18.88
C GLU A 43 6.95 -23.83 -19.92
N ALA A 44 6.48 -22.71 -20.47
CA ALA A 44 7.17 -21.93 -21.48
C ALA A 44 8.43 -21.19 -20.97
N ILE A 45 8.56 -20.93 -19.66
CA ILE A 45 9.68 -20.20 -19.09
C ILE A 45 10.76 -21.16 -18.57
N PRO A 46 11.97 -21.17 -19.13
CA PRO A 46 13.06 -22.01 -18.64
C PRO A 46 13.49 -21.63 -17.21
N PHE A 47 13.92 -22.60 -16.39
CA PHE A 47 14.47 -22.30 -15.06
C PHE A 47 15.65 -21.31 -15.11
N ALA A 48 16.53 -21.41 -16.10
CA ALA A 48 17.66 -20.49 -16.23
C ALA A 48 17.22 -19.00 -16.36
N GLU A 49 16.08 -18.74 -16.98
CA GLU A 49 15.51 -17.38 -17.06
C GLU A 49 14.95 -16.95 -15.70
N LEU A 50 14.28 -17.84 -15.00
CA LEU A 50 13.77 -17.61 -13.65
C LEU A 50 14.89 -17.34 -12.65
N GLU A 51 15.96 -18.14 -12.68
CA GLU A 51 17.16 -17.96 -11.85
C GLU A 51 17.80 -16.59 -12.08
N LYS A 52 17.99 -16.21 -13.34
CA LYS A 52 18.54 -14.91 -13.71
C LYS A 52 17.67 -13.74 -13.22
N ALA A 53 16.36 -13.85 -13.40
CA ALA A 53 15.41 -12.79 -13.01
C ALA A 53 15.26 -12.67 -11.49
N ALA A 54 15.19 -13.80 -10.78
CA ALA A 54 15.03 -13.83 -9.33
C ALA A 54 16.35 -13.61 -8.57
N GLY A 55 17.50 -13.88 -9.20
CA GLY A 55 18.81 -13.82 -8.54
C GLY A 55 19.01 -14.89 -7.47
N VAL A 56 18.36 -16.03 -7.61
CA VAL A 56 18.50 -17.21 -6.75
C VAL A 56 18.49 -18.47 -7.61
N SER A 57 19.09 -19.54 -7.10
CA SER A 57 19.17 -20.81 -7.82
C SER A 57 17.80 -21.54 -7.88
N ARG A 58 17.66 -22.42 -8.84
CA ARG A 58 16.48 -23.28 -8.93
C ARG A 58 16.34 -24.23 -7.73
N GLU A 59 17.46 -24.57 -7.07
CA GLU A 59 17.49 -25.36 -5.85
C GLU A 59 16.92 -24.58 -4.64
N GLU A 60 17.23 -23.29 -4.53
CA GLU A 60 16.60 -22.41 -3.52
C GLU A 60 15.10 -22.26 -3.77
N MET A 61 14.68 -22.10 -5.04
CA MET A 61 13.26 -22.09 -5.41
C MET A 61 12.58 -23.43 -5.05
N ARG A 62 13.28 -24.58 -5.27
CA ARG A 62 12.77 -25.89 -4.91
C ARG A 62 12.60 -26.06 -3.40
N ALA A 63 13.57 -25.59 -2.61
CA ALA A 63 13.48 -25.66 -1.16
C ALA A 63 12.26 -24.90 -0.62
N PHE A 64 11.97 -23.71 -1.17
CA PHE A 64 10.76 -22.96 -0.85
C PHE A 64 9.50 -23.69 -1.33
N ALA A 65 9.50 -24.21 -2.56
CA ALA A 65 8.39 -24.97 -3.12
C ALA A 65 8.05 -26.21 -2.29
N GLU A 66 9.07 -26.93 -1.80
CA GLU A 66 8.91 -28.10 -0.94
C GLU A 66 8.28 -27.72 0.40
N MET A 67 8.74 -26.63 1.02
CA MET A 67 8.15 -26.12 2.26
C MET A 67 6.65 -25.81 2.09
N VAL A 68 6.28 -25.11 1.02
CA VAL A 68 4.88 -24.77 0.71
C VAL A 68 4.09 -26.02 0.32
N GLY A 69 4.65 -26.86 -0.53
CA GLY A 69 4.01 -28.05 -1.07
C GLY A 69 3.70 -29.12 -0.02
N ARG A 70 4.55 -29.28 0.97
CA ARG A 70 4.36 -30.23 2.10
C ARG A 70 3.50 -29.67 3.22
N ALA A 71 3.25 -28.36 3.24
CA ALA A 71 2.39 -27.77 4.26
C ALA A 71 0.94 -28.24 4.09
N GLU A 72 0.28 -28.55 5.19
CA GLU A 72 -1.16 -28.79 5.23
C GLU A 72 -1.95 -27.48 5.34
N ARG A 73 -1.35 -26.49 5.98
CA ARG A 73 -1.92 -25.16 6.20
C ARG A 73 -0.86 -24.11 5.96
N ALA A 74 -1.23 -23.01 5.30
CA ALA A 74 -0.33 -21.90 5.06
C ALA A 74 -1.09 -20.58 4.99
N VAL A 75 -0.51 -19.53 5.58
CA VAL A 75 -0.93 -18.15 5.41
C VAL A 75 0.17 -17.42 4.65
N PHE A 76 -0.18 -16.86 3.51
CA PHE A 76 0.73 -16.01 2.73
C PHE A 76 0.62 -14.58 3.21
N VAL A 77 1.73 -14.03 3.67
CA VAL A 77 1.79 -12.69 4.25
C VAL A 77 2.71 -11.81 3.42
N TRP A 78 2.25 -10.64 3.01
CA TRP A 78 3.08 -9.68 2.28
C TRP A 78 2.77 -8.24 2.64
N GLY A 79 3.69 -7.34 2.30
CA GLY A 79 3.54 -5.91 2.52
C GLY A 79 3.99 -5.11 1.31
N MET A 80 4.41 -3.88 1.55
CA MET A 80 4.76 -2.91 0.51
C MET A 80 6.00 -3.29 -0.32
N GLY A 81 6.86 -4.18 0.18
CA GLY A 81 7.95 -4.75 -0.61
C GLY A 81 7.48 -5.45 -1.88
N ILE A 82 6.27 -6.04 -1.84
CA ILE A 82 5.62 -6.71 -2.97
C ILE A 82 4.88 -5.71 -3.86
N THR A 83 4.21 -4.72 -3.28
CA THR A 83 3.24 -3.89 -4.02
C THR A 83 3.82 -2.58 -4.58
N GLN A 84 4.96 -2.10 -4.10
CA GLN A 84 5.56 -0.84 -4.54
C GLN A 84 6.46 -1.01 -5.79
N HIS A 85 5.91 -1.66 -6.81
CA HIS A 85 6.53 -1.91 -8.11
C HIS A 85 5.60 -1.49 -9.24
N THR A 86 6.11 -1.26 -10.43
CA THR A 86 5.30 -1.04 -11.64
C THR A 86 4.42 -2.23 -11.98
N HIS A 87 4.79 -3.41 -11.50
CA HIS A 87 4.05 -4.68 -11.61
C HIS A 87 3.54 -5.19 -10.24
N GLY A 88 3.25 -4.28 -9.31
CA GLY A 88 2.85 -4.63 -7.94
C GLY A 88 1.60 -5.50 -7.87
N GLU A 89 0.60 -5.26 -8.71
CA GLU A 89 -0.60 -6.08 -8.80
C GLU A 89 -0.29 -7.50 -9.31
N ASP A 90 0.66 -7.63 -10.23
CA ASP A 90 1.08 -8.91 -10.76
C ASP A 90 1.89 -9.72 -9.75
N ASN A 91 2.69 -9.07 -8.91
CA ASN A 91 3.32 -9.71 -7.76
C ASN A 91 2.27 -10.35 -6.85
N VAL A 92 1.17 -9.63 -6.54
CA VAL A 92 0.07 -10.18 -5.74
C VAL A 92 -0.63 -11.34 -6.44
N ARG A 93 -0.89 -11.22 -7.75
CA ARG A 93 -1.47 -12.32 -8.55
C ARG A 93 -0.59 -13.57 -8.52
N ALA A 94 0.74 -13.43 -8.59
CA ALA A 94 1.67 -14.55 -8.49
C ALA A 94 1.61 -15.26 -7.12
N ILE A 95 1.47 -14.49 -6.03
CA ILE A 95 1.25 -15.05 -4.67
C ILE A 95 -0.07 -15.81 -4.61
N VAL A 96 -1.15 -15.21 -5.14
CA VAL A 96 -2.48 -15.86 -5.18
C VAL A 96 -2.43 -17.16 -5.99
N ASN A 97 -1.80 -17.15 -7.16
CA ASN A 97 -1.63 -18.36 -7.98
C ASN A 97 -0.93 -19.46 -7.19
N LEU A 98 0.16 -19.15 -6.49
CA LEU A 98 0.88 -20.15 -5.69
C LEU A 98 -0.01 -20.75 -4.58
N ALA A 99 -0.77 -19.91 -3.87
CA ALA A 99 -1.70 -20.36 -2.83
C ALA A 99 -2.83 -21.22 -3.39
N LEU A 100 -3.33 -20.92 -4.58
CA LEU A 100 -4.39 -21.70 -5.26
C LEU A 100 -3.92 -23.07 -5.70
N LEU A 101 -2.63 -23.33 -5.92
CA LEU A 101 -2.14 -24.67 -6.24
C LEU A 101 -2.47 -25.71 -5.14
N LYS A 102 -2.65 -25.27 -3.90
CA LYS A 102 -2.95 -26.11 -2.73
C LYS A 102 -4.29 -25.77 -2.07
N GLY A 103 -5.07 -24.82 -2.61
CA GLY A 103 -6.31 -24.38 -1.98
C GLY A 103 -6.10 -23.77 -0.58
N PHE A 104 -5.03 -22.98 -0.38
CA PHE A 104 -4.71 -22.33 0.89
C PHE A 104 -5.58 -21.09 1.17
N VAL A 105 -6.88 -21.24 0.97
CA VAL A 105 -7.91 -20.23 1.21
C VAL A 105 -9.16 -20.89 1.78
N GLY A 106 -10.01 -20.12 2.47
CA GLY A 106 -11.36 -20.54 2.85
C GLY A 106 -11.45 -21.65 3.90
N ARG A 107 -10.38 -21.95 4.61
CA ARG A 107 -10.31 -22.99 5.65
C ARG A 107 -9.36 -22.61 6.77
N GLU A 108 -9.46 -23.31 7.90
CA GLU A 108 -8.67 -23.02 9.10
C GLU A 108 -7.16 -23.11 8.85
N GLY A 109 -6.43 -22.10 9.35
CA GLY A 109 -4.98 -22.00 9.21
C GLY A 109 -4.49 -21.69 7.79
N CYS A 110 -5.39 -21.31 6.88
CA CYS A 110 -5.06 -20.92 5.51
C CYS A 110 -5.56 -19.51 5.21
N GLY A 111 -4.83 -18.76 4.41
CA GLY A 111 -5.24 -17.42 4.01
C GLY A 111 -4.20 -16.61 3.24
N LEU A 112 -4.68 -15.48 2.78
CA LEU A 112 -3.91 -14.47 2.07
C LEU A 112 -4.03 -13.17 2.89
N MET A 113 -2.92 -12.66 3.41
CA MET A 113 -2.92 -11.56 4.37
C MET A 113 -1.98 -10.43 3.94
N PRO A 114 -2.47 -9.45 3.17
CA PRO A 114 -1.72 -8.24 2.90
C PRO A 114 -1.60 -7.39 4.18
N ILE A 115 -0.37 -7.12 4.63
CA ILE A 115 -0.13 -6.27 5.81
C ILE A 115 -0.06 -4.82 5.38
N ARG A 116 -0.91 -3.97 5.99
CA ARG A 116 -0.88 -2.52 5.81
C ARG A 116 0.12 -1.89 6.77
N GLY A 117 0.60 -0.70 6.41
CA GLY A 117 1.48 0.10 7.29
C GLY A 117 0.77 0.44 8.61
N HIS A 118 -0.37 1.11 8.52
CA HIS A 118 -1.34 1.22 9.61
C HIS A 118 -2.44 0.17 9.42
N SER A 119 -2.74 -0.62 10.42
CA SER A 119 -3.75 -1.68 10.30
C SER A 119 -5.13 -1.13 9.95
N GLY A 120 -5.51 0.01 10.49
CA GLY A 120 -6.78 0.69 10.20
C GLY A 120 -7.00 1.14 8.75
N VAL A 121 -5.97 1.15 7.91
CA VAL A 121 -6.11 1.41 6.46
C VAL A 121 -7.04 0.39 5.79
N GLN A 122 -7.12 -0.83 6.30
CA GLN A 122 -8.08 -1.83 5.82
C GLN A 122 -9.51 -1.30 5.90
N GLY A 123 -9.89 -0.72 7.04
CA GLY A 123 -11.22 -0.13 7.23
C GLY A 123 -11.50 1.04 6.29
N GLY A 124 -10.52 1.93 6.08
CA GLY A 124 -10.64 3.03 5.13
C GLY A 124 -10.94 2.54 3.72
N ALA A 125 -10.25 1.49 3.27
CA ALA A 125 -10.50 0.86 1.97
C ALA A 125 -11.91 0.26 1.87
N GLU A 126 -12.33 -0.50 2.88
CA GLU A 126 -13.65 -1.15 2.92
C GLU A 126 -14.81 -0.14 2.99
N MET A 127 -14.57 1.04 3.56
CA MET A 127 -15.56 2.13 3.61
C MET A 127 -15.62 2.96 2.31
N GLY A 128 -14.81 2.63 1.30
CA GLY A 128 -14.79 3.35 0.04
C GLY A 128 -13.99 4.66 0.07
N ALA A 129 -13.02 4.80 0.97
CA ALA A 129 -12.08 5.93 0.96
C ALA A 129 -11.03 5.77 -0.15
N TYR A 130 -11.47 5.34 -1.32
CA TYR A 130 -10.71 5.18 -2.55
C TYR A 130 -11.40 5.87 -3.72
N ALA A 131 -10.61 6.46 -4.62
CA ALA A 131 -11.13 7.07 -5.83
C ALA A 131 -11.81 6.07 -6.79
N THR A 132 -11.50 4.78 -6.65
CA THR A 132 -11.92 3.71 -7.57
C THR A 132 -12.90 2.72 -6.98
N ALA A 133 -13.24 2.84 -5.69
CA ALA A 133 -14.11 1.91 -5.00
C ALA A 133 -15.16 2.61 -4.13
N PHE A 134 -16.38 2.10 -4.17
CA PHE A 134 -17.47 2.40 -3.25
C PHE A 134 -17.35 1.59 -1.94
N PRO A 135 -18.15 1.92 -0.91
CA PRO A 135 -18.26 1.09 0.29
C PRO A 135 -18.47 -0.39 -0.02
N GLY A 136 -17.75 -1.25 0.71
CA GLY A 136 -17.71 -2.69 0.47
C GLY A 136 -16.74 -3.11 -0.64
N GLY A 137 -15.87 -2.22 -1.12
CA GLY A 137 -14.90 -2.51 -2.18
C GLY A 137 -15.52 -2.65 -3.58
N LEU A 138 -16.75 -2.19 -3.76
CA LEU A 138 -17.45 -2.26 -5.06
C LEU A 138 -16.78 -1.28 -6.06
N PRO A 139 -16.47 -1.70 -7.29
CA PRO A 139 -15.92 -0.80 -8.30
C PRO A 139 -16.86 0.39 -8.58
N VAL A 140 -16.28 1.58 -8.74
CA VAL A 140 -17.04 2.76 -9.19
C VAL A 140 -17.35 2.61 -10.66
N ASN A 141 -18.61 2.33 -10.96
CA ASN A 141 -19.17 2.18 -12.30
C ASN A 141 -20.68 2.51 -12.30
N PRO A 142 -21.32 2.66 -13.47
CA PRO A 142 -22.75 3.03 -13.55
C PRO A 142 -23.71 2.05 -12.85
N GLU A 143 -23.40 0.75 -12.83
CA GLU A 143 -24.25 -0.26 -12.19
C GLU A 143 -24.25 -0.11 -10.67
N ASN A 144 -23.06 -0.08 -10.06
CA ASN A 144 -22.91 0.07 -8.62
C ASN A 144 -23.35 1.46 -8.14
N ALA A 145 -23.11 2.52 -8.96
CA ALA A 145 -23.59 3.86 -8.66
C ALA A 145 -25.13 3.92 -8.60
N ARG A 146 -25.81 3.27 -9.54
CA ARG A 146 -27.29 3.17 -9.53
C ARG A 146 -27.79 2.45 -8.28
N ARG A 147 -27.19 1.32 -7.93
CA ARG A 147 -27.53 0.55 -6.71
C ARG A 147 -27.40 1.39 -5.44
N LEU A 148 -26.30 2.15 -5.32
CA LEU A 148 -26.09 3.03 -4.15
C LEU A 148 -27.05 4.24 -4.19
N ALA A 149 -27.29 4.81 -5.36
CA ALA A 149 -28.24 5.92 -5.52
C ALA A 149 -29.66 5.51 -5.11
N GLU A 150 -30.11 4.30 -5.44
CA GLU A 150 -31.38 3.74 -4.99
C GLU A 150 -31.40 3.57 -3.46
N LEU A 151 -30.30 3.05 -2.87
CA LEU A 151 -30.19 2.82 -1.44
C LEU A 151 -30.18 4.14 -0.64
N TRP A 152 -29.47 5.16 -1.10
CA TRP A 152 -29.33 6.46 -0.43
C TRP A 152 -30.38 7.49 -0.83
N GLY A 153 -31.03 7.29 -1.97
CA GLY A 153 -32.07 8.18 -2.51
C GLY A 153 -31.51 9.48 -3.10
N PHE A 154 -30.25 9.50 -3.51
CA PHE A 154 -29.61 10.58 -4.26
C PHE A 154 -28.53 10.04 -5.20
N PRO A 155 -28.23 10.74 -6.31
CA PRO A 155 -27.22 10.29 -7.26
C PRO A 155 -25.82 10.35 -6.67
N VAL A 156 -25.02 9.35 -7.01
CA VAL A 156 -23.58 9.26 -6.68
C VAL A 156 -22.74 9.24 -7.95
N PRO A 157 -21.45 9.60 -7.91
CA PRO A 157 -20.58 9.53 -9.07
C PRO A 157 -20.54 8.12 -9.68
N ASP A 158 -20.61 8.03 -11.01
CA ASP A 158 -20.60 6.76 -11.77
C ASP A 158 -19.25 6.47 -12.45
N ARG A 159 -18.25 7.33 -12.22
CA ARG A 159 -16.90 7.24 -12.75
C ARG A 159 -15.90 7.31 -11.63
N PRO A 160 -14.77 6.59 -11.75
CA PRO A 160 -13.66 6.72 -10.81
C PRO A 160 -13.16 8.16 -10.68
N GLY A 161 -12.79 8.55 -9.47
CA GLY A 161 -12.09 9.79 -9.21
C GLY A 161 -10.58 9.70 -9.53
N LEU A 162 -9.82 10.71 -9.12
CA LEU A 162 -8.37 10.75 -9.28
C LEU A 162 -7.69 10.03 -8.13
N THR A 163 -6.66 9.24 -8.42
CA THR A 163 -5.71 8.78 -7.40
C THR A 163 -4.83 9.93 -6.93
N THR A 164 -4.16 9.79 -5.79
CA THR A 164 -3.29 10.86 -5.26
C THR A 164 -2.23 11.31 -6.28
N PRO A 165 -1.49 10.42 -6.96
CA PRO A 165 -0.55 10.86 -7.99
C PRO A 165 -1.21 11.60 -9.17
N GLU A 166 -2.40 11.16 -9.60
CA GLU A 166 -3.14 11.84 -10.67
C GLU A 166 -3.65 13.23 -10.23
N ALA A 167 -4.06 13.36 -8.96
CA ALA A 167 -4.47 14.66 -8.42
C ALA A 167 -3.30 15.66 -8.42
N LEU A 168 -2.10 15.22 -8.07
CA LEU A 168 -0.89 16.04 -8.14
C LEU A 168 -0.52 16.38 -9.60
N ASP A 169 -0.63 15.43 -10.53
CA ASP A 169 -0.45 15.70 -11.96
C ASP A 169 -1.43 16.77 -12.45
N ARG A 170 -2.72 16.69 -12.08
CA ARG A 170 -3.74 17.69 -12.40
C ARG A 170 -3.44 19.05 -11.78
N ALA A 171 -2.92 19.08 -10.57
CA ALA A 171 -2.50 20.31 -9.91
C ALA A 171 -1.35 20.98 -10.67
N LEU A 172 -0.34 20.23 -11.10
CA LEU A 172 0.75 20.74 -11.96
C LEU A 172 0.26 21.31 -13.29
N GLU A 173 -0.82 20.74 -13.84
CA GLU A 173 -1.48 21.24 -15.05
C GLU A 173 -2.37 22.48 -14.79
N GLY A 174 -2.52 22.92 -13.54
CA GLY A 174 -3.46 24.00 -13.16
C GLY A 174 -4.94 23.60 -13.28
N ARG A 175 -5.23 22.31 -13.22
CA ARG A 175 -6.58 21.73 -13.45
C ARG A 175 -7.21 21.17 -12.18
N LEU A 176 -6.70 21.52 -11.00
CA LEU A 176 -7.24 21.16 -9.70
C LEU A 176 -7.59 22.43 -8.93
N GLY A 177 -8.87 22.73 -8.76
CA GLY A 177 -9.34 23.95 -8.09
C GLY A 177 -9.29 23.85 -6.57
N VAL A 178 -9.51 22.67 -6.02
CA VAL A 178 -9.54 22.39 -4.57
C VAL A 178 -8.79 21.11 -4.26
N LEU A 179 -7.90 21.14 -3.27
CA LEU A 179 -7.31 19.97 -2.67
C LEU A 179 -7.65 19.95 -1.17
N TRP A 180 -8.34 18.92 -0.73
CA TRP A 180 -8.59 18.67 0.69
C TRP A 180 -7.76 17.47 1.16
N ALA A 181 -6.69 17.75 1.90
CA ALA A 181 -5.86 16.73 2.51
C ALA A 181 -6.36 16.42 3.94
N ILE A 182 -6.64 15.15 4.20
CA ILE A 182 -7.07 14.65 5.51
C ILE A 182 -5.97 13.76 6.06
N GLY A 183 -5.15 14.34 6.92
CA GLY A 183 -3.92 13.70 7.39
C GLY A 183 -2.85 13.58 6.30
N GLY A 184 -1.67 13.15 6.71
CA GLY A 184 -0.54 12.90 5.82
C GLY A 184 0.17 14.15 5.30
N ASP A 185 1.35 13.94 4.71
CA ASP A 185 2.15 14.98 4.08
C ASP A 185 2.62 14.50 2.69
N PHE A 186 2.02 15.02 1.62
CA PHE A 186 2.36 14.62 0.25
C PHE A 186 3.79 15.00 -0.12
N ARG A 187 4.29 16.11 0.40
CA ARG A 187 5.64 16.60 0.15
C ARG A 187 6.70 15.61 0.67
N GLU A 188 6.44 14.99 1.82
CA GLU A 188 7.37 14.04 2.43
C GLU A 188 7.25 12.62 1.84
N VAL A 189 6.04 12.22 1.43
CA VAL A 189 5.77 10.82 1.09
C VAL A 189 5.78 10.50 -0.40
N MET A 190 5.55 11.50 -1.25
CA MET A 190 5.47 11.30 -2.71
C MET A 190 6.85 11.43 -3.37
N PRO A 191 7.06 10.77 -4.53
CA PRO A 191 8.24 11.02 -5.36
C PRO A 191 8.30 12.47 -5.84
N ASP A 192 9.51 12.96 -6.11
CA ASP A 192 9.77 14.30 -6.61
C ASP A 192 9.16 15.41 -5.72
N PRO A 193 9.74 15.65 -4.53
CA PRO A 193 9.22 16.65 -3.59
C PRO A 193 9.11 18.06 -4.17
N GLU A 194 9.97 18.44 -5.11
CA GLU A 194 9.93 19.77 -5.75
C GLU A 194 8.70 19.91 -6.66
N ALA A 195 8.39 18.90 -7.45
CA ALA A 195 7.19 18.86 -8.27
C ALA A 195 5.92 18.83 -7.39
N VAL A 196 5.95 18.14 -6.26
CA VAL A 196 4.84 18.14 -5.29
C VAL A 196 4.62 19.52 -4.70
N GLU A 197 5.69 20.22 -4.30
CA GLU A 197 5.59 21.61 -3.81
C GLU A 197 4.96 22.52 -4.86
N GLU A 198 5.43 22.43 -6.10
CA GLU A 198 4.89 23.24 -7.21
C GLU A 198 3.41 22.88 -7.47
N ALA A 199 3.04 21.61 -7.44
CA ALA A 199 1.66 21.16 -7.57
C ALA A 199 0.77 21.79 -6.48
N LEU A 200 1.22 21.74 -5.22
CA LEU A 200 0.49 22.30 -4.09
C LEU A 200 0.35 23.83 -4.18
N ARG A 201 1.38 24.55 -4.63
CA ARG A 201 1.32 26.01 -4.83
C ARG A 201 0.33 26.44 -5.91
N ARG A 202 0.12 25.60 -6.92
CA ARG A 202 -0.82 25.89 -8.03
C ARG A 202 -2.28 25.70 -7.69
N VAL A 203 -2.60 24.96 -6.62
CA VAL A 203 -3.99 24.75 -6.21
C VAL A 203 -4.55 25.99 -5.55
N PRO A 204 -5.61 26.63 -6.10
CA PRO A 204 -6.19 27.85 -5.55
C PRO A 204 -6.62 27.68 -4.09
N LEU A 205 -7.40 26.67 -3.78
CA LEU A 205 -7.85 26.37 -2.41
C LEU A 205 -7.28 25.05 -1.91
N ARG A 206 -6.44 25.12 -0.88
CA ARG A 206 -5.99 23.95 -0.13
C ARG A 206 -6.65 23.93 1.25
N VAL A 207 -7.25 22.79 1.59
CA VAL A 207 -7.78 22.51 2.91
C VAL A 207 -6.95 21.40 3.53
N HIS A 208 -6.40 21.65 4.71
CA HIS A 208 -5.66 20.63 5.47
C HIS A 208 -6.41 20.36 6.76
N GLN A 209 -6.89 19.13 6.93
CA GLN A 209 -7.55 18.67 8.13
C GLN A 209 -6.66 17.64 8.82
N ASP A 210 -6.02 18.04 9.91
CA ASP A 210 -5.02 17.20 10.57
C ASP A 210 -4.96 17.48 12.08
N ILE A 211 -4.30 16.57 12.80
CA ILE A 211 -4.05 16.67 14.24
C ILE A 211 -2.73 17.38 14.57
N VAL A 212 -1.86 17.54 13.58
CA VAL A 212 -0.55 18.20 13.70
C VAL A 212 -0.30 19.09 12.48
N LEU A 213 0.60 20.07 12.62
CA LEU A 213 1.08 20.85 11.48
C LEU A 213 2.12 20.04 10.70
N SER A 214 1.98 20.02 9.38
CA SER A 214 2.92 19.37 8.45
C SER A 214 3.58 20.38 7.52
N SER A 215 4.71 19.98 6.92
CA SER A 215 5.51 20.87 6.08
C SER A 215 4.74 21.41 4.87
N GLN A 216 3.85 20.63 4.30
CA GLN A 216 3.01 21.04 3.16
C GLN A 216 2.01 22.16 3.48
N MET A 217 1.62 22.32 4.76
CA MET A 217 0.70 23.38 5.19
C MET A 217 1.34 24.76 5.15
N LEU A 218 2.68 24.81 5.25
CA LEU A 218 3.47 26.04 5.28
C LEU A 218 3.87 26.56 3.89
N LEU A 219 3.53 25.81 2.84
CA LEU A 219 3.81 26.25 1.47
C LEU A 219 2.90 27.41 1.08
N GLU A 220 3.45 28.36 0.30
CA GLU A 220 2.71 29.48 -0.25
C GLU A 220 1.38 29.04 -0.87
N PRO A 221 0.26 29.69 -0.57
CA PRO A 221 -1.02 29.38 -1.17
C PRO A 221 -1.11 29.88 -2.61
N GLY A 222 -1.91 29.15 -3.46
CA GLY A 222 -2.36 29.72 -4.72
C GLY A 222 -3.25 30.95 -4.48
N GLU A 223 -4.33 30.76 -3.71
CA GLU A 223 -5.21 31.84 -3.25
C GLU A 223 -5.46 31.72 -1.73
N CYS A 224 -5.76 30.51 -1.24
CA CYS A 224 -6.13 30.30 0.15
C CYS A 224 -5.67 28.93 0.67
N VAL A 225 -5.22 28.92 1.93
CA VAL A 225 -4.99 27.70 2.72
C VAL A 225 -5.86 27.75 3.96
N LEU A 226 -6.69 26.73 4.15
CA LEU A 226 -7.50 26.53 5.35
C LEU A 226 -6.91 25.40 6.18
N LEU A 227 -6.66 25.66 7.44
CA LEU A 227 -6.24 24.65 8.42
C LEU A 227 -7.44 24.31 9.31
N LEU A 228 -7.87 23.07 9.31
CA LEU A 228 -8.97 22.56 10.10
C LEU A 228 -8.42 21.57 11.13
N PRO A 229 -8.36 21.92 12.42
CA PRO A 229 -7.95 20.98 13.44
C PRO A 229 -8.89 19.76 13.49
N ALA A 230 -8.33 18.56 13.43
CA ALA A 230 -9.06 17.31 13.54
C ALA A 230 -8.97 16.75 14.96
N THR A 231 -9.97 15.99 15.36
CA THR A 231 -9.90 15.17 16.57
C THR A 231 -9.04 13.94 16.31
N THR A 232 -8.29 13.51 17.31
CA THR A 232 -7.70 12.17 17.31
C THR A 232 -8.80 11.11 17.45
N ARG A 233 -8.50 9.86 17.09
CA ARG A 233 -9.45 8.74 17.26
C ARG A 233 -10.00 8.58 18.67
N TYR A 234 -9.25 9.01 19.68
CA TYR A 234 -9.64 8.93 21.09
C TYR A 234 -10.53 10.08 21.54
N GLU A 235 -10.62 11.13 20.76
CA GLU A 235 -11.37 12.35 21.05
C GLU A 235 -12.73 12.40 20.34
N VAL A 236 -12.97 11.47 19.39
CA VAL A 236 -14.23 11.44 18.63
C VAL A 236 -15.39 11.10 19.57
N PRO A 237 -16.41 11.98 19.70
CA PRO A 237 -17.57 11.74 20.54
C PRO A 237 -18.28 10.41 20.19
N GLY A 238 -18.52 9.58 21.19
CA GLY A 238 -19.15 8.28 21.02
C GLY A 238 -18.22 7.18 20.50
N GLY A 239 -16.92 7.44 20.37
CA GLY A 239 -15.91 6.49 19.97
C GLY A 239 -15.92 6.16 18.46
N VAL A 240 -14.97 5.38 18.04
CA VAL A 240 -14.75 4.98 16.64
C VAL A 240 -14.52 3.49 16.51
N THR A 241 -14.61 2.98 15.29
CA THR A 241 -14.19 1.62 14.94
C THR A 241 -12.99 1.63 14.02
N GLU A 242 -12.22 0.57 14.06
CA GLU A 242 -11.08 0.32 13.20
C GLU A 242 -11.17 -1.10 12.66
N THR A 243 -10.84 -1.30 11.39
CA THR A 243 -10.68 -2.64 10.83
C THR A 243 -9.22 -2.95 10.61
N SER A 244 -8.72 -3.98 11.26
CA SER A 244 -7.34 -4.41 11.14
C SER A 244 -7.11 -5.30 9.91
N THR A 245 -5.85 -5.51 9.57
CA THR A 245 -5.40 -6.35 8.44
C THR A 245 -6.01 -7.76 8.47
N GLU A 246 -6.17 -8.34 9.65
CA GLU A 246 -6.78 -9.66 9.86
C GLU A 246 -8.30 -9.62 9.90
N ARG A 247 -8.93 -8.59 9.35
CA ARG A 247 -10.38 -8.39 9.25
C ARG A 247 -11.09 -8.24 10.60
N ARG A 248 -10.38 -7.82 11.61
CA ARG A 248 -10.97 -7.61 12.93
C ARG A 248 -11.47 -6.18 13.04
N VAL A 249 -12.76 -6.01 13.24
CA VAL A 249 -13.40 -4.73 13.52
C VAL A 249 -13.41 -4.52 15.03
N ILE A 250 -12.73 -3.48 15.50
CA ILE A 250 -12.48 -3.21 16.91
C ILE A 250 -13.09 -1.87 17.27
N PHE A 251 -13.77 -1.78 18.43
CA PHE A 251 -14.28 -0.53 18.95
C PHE A 251 -13.25 0.14 19.88
N SER A 252 -13.00 1.42 19.63
CA SER A 252 -12.23 2.29 20.51
C SER A 252 -13.16 3.34 21.10
N PRO A 253 -13.43 3.30 22.43
CA PRO A 253 -14.25 4.30 23.06
C PRO A 253 -13.57 5.66 23.08
N GLU A 254 -14.37 6.70 23.19
CA GLU A 254 -13.89 8.03 23.51
C GLU A 254 -13.15 8.03 24.86
N ILE A 255 -12.01 8.74 24.92
CA ILE A 255 -11.27 8.97 26.16
C ILE A 255 -11.58 10.38 26.65
N PRO A 256 -12.18 10.55 27.83
CA PRO A 256 -12.42 11.88 28.41
C PRO A 256 -11.12 12.64 28.67
N GLY A 257 -11.09 13.93 28.35
CA GLY A 257 -9.91 14.79 28.57
C GLY A 257 -10.08 16.17 27.95
N PRO A 258 -9.09 17.07 28.15
CA PRO A 258 -9.07 18.36 27.49
C PRO A 258 -8.91 18.14 25.97
N ARG A 259 -9.56 19.00 25.19
CA ARG A 259 -9.55 18.97 23.72
C ARG A 259 -9.30 20.36 23.18
N PRO A 260 -8.63 20.51 22.03
CA PRO A 260 -8.61 21.76 21.31
C PRO A 260 -10.06 22.16 20.95
N PRO A 261 -10.52 23.38 21.30
CA PRO A 261 -11.92 23.79 21.11
C PRO A 261 -12.39 23.73 19.65
N GLU A 262 -11.46 23.96 18.70
CA GLU A 262 -11.75 23.98 17.27
C GLU A 262 -11.61 22.61 16.60
N ALA A 263 -11.08 21.59 17.31
CA ALA A 263 -10.90 20.26 16.75
C ALA A 263 -12.24 19.56 16.54
N ARG A 264 -12.48 19.11 15.32
CA ARG A 264 -13.73 18.47 14.92
C ARG A 264 -13.48 17.14 14.23
N PRO A 265 -14.30 16.12 14.48
CA PRO A 265 -14.22 14.89 13.74
C PRO A 265 -14.62 15.09 12.26
N GLU A 266 -13.98 14.38 11.37
CA GLU A 266 -14.13 14.53 9.92
C GLU A 266 -15.59 14.33 9.47
N TRP A 267 -16.29 13.36 10.03
CA TRP A 267 -17.68 13.06 9.65
C TRP A 267 -18.65 14.23 9.92
N GLU A 268 -18.45 15.00 10.99
CA GLU A 268 -19.26 16.19 11.29
C GLU A 268 -18.96 17.32 10.29
N VAL A 269 -17.68 17.54 9.97
CA VAL A 269 -17.28 18.55 9.00
C VAL A 269 -17.87 18.24 7.62
N PHE A 270 -17.79 16.98 7.18
CA PHE A 270 -18.39 16.58 5.90
C PHE A 270 -19.92 16.69 5.90
N GLN A 271 -20.58 16.30 6.99
CA GLN A 271 -22.03 16.45 7.11
C GLN A 271 -22.44 17.93 7.00
N GLU A 272 -21.77 18.81 7.71
CA GLU A 272 -22.06 20.24 7.63
C GLU A 272 -21.79 20.78 6.23
N LEU A 273 -20.71 20.38 5.58
CA LEU A 273 -20.40 20.76 4.21
C LEU A 273 -21.52 20.34 3.24
N VAL A 274 -21.99 19.08 3.33
CA VAL A 274 -23.11 18.59 2.51
C VAL A 274 -24.35 19.42 2.79
N HIS A 275 -24.70 19.70 4.03
CA HIS A 275 -25.87 20.49 4.38
C HIS A 275 -25.85 21.93 3.81
N ARG A 276 -24.65 22.51 3.65
CA ARG A 276 -24.47 23.85 3.07
C ARG A 276 -24.46 23.83 1.54
N LEU A 277 -23.80 22.87 0.93
CA LEU A 277 -23.66 22.78 -0.52
C LEU A 277 -24.86 22.09 -1.20
N ARG A 278 -25.53 21.21 -0.50
CA ARG A 278 -26.65 20.39 -0.98
C ARG A 278 -27.78 20.38 0.07
N PRO A 279 -28.41 21.53 0.35
CA PRO A 279 -29.43 21.64 1.41
C PRO A 279 -30.62 20.67 1.21
N GLU A 280 -30.90 20.24 -0.01
CA GLU A 280 -31.93 19.23 -0.33
C GLU A 280 -31.59 17.83 0.21
N LEU A 281 -30.32 17.57 0.57
CA LEU A 281 -29.89 16.30 1.14
C LEU A 281 -29.87 16.31 2.69
N LYS A 282 -30.21 17.43 3.33
CA LYS A 282 -30.06 17.62 4.78
C LYS A 282 -30.73 16.53 5.60
N ASP A 283 -31.91 16.09 5.22
CA ASP A 283 -32.66 15.07 5.96
C ASP A 283 -32.17 13.63 5.65
N ARG A 284 -31.52 13.43 4.52
CA ARG A 284 -31.03 12.13 4.08
C ARG A 284 -29.57 11.88 4.48
N PHE A 285 -28.76 12.94 4.52
CA PHE A 285 -27.37 12.90 4.92
C PHE A 285 -27.25 13.48 6.34
N ARG A 286 -27.80 12.75 7.33
CA ARG A 286 -27.84 13.19 8.72
C ARG A 286 -27.51 12.05 9.65
N PHE A 287 -26.49 12.27 10.48
CA PHE A 287 -26.08 11.38 11.56
C PHE A 287 -26.00 12.20 12.84
N ALA A 288 -26.64 11.72 13.91
CA ALA A 288 -26.57 12.36 15.22
C ALA A 288 -25.36 11.88 16.03
N SER A 289 -24.77 10.74 15.66
CA SER A 289 -23.64 10.13 16.36
C SER A 289 -22.89 9.14 15.50
N THR A 290 -21.69 8.74 15.94
CA THR A 290 -20.93 7.63 15.33
C THR A 290 -21.64 6.28 15.43
N ALA A 291 -22.58 6.12 16.35
CA ALA A 291 -23.42 4.92 16.41
C ALA A 291 -24.34 4.83 15.18
N GLU A 292 -24.98 5.93 14.78
CA GLU A 292 -25.79 5.98 13.57
C GLU A 292 -24.94 5.76 12.30
N VAL A 293 -23.70 6.28 12.28
CA VAL A 293 -22.75 5.97 11.18
C VAL A 293 -22.48 4.46 11.12
N ARG A 294 -22.30 3.77 12.25
CA ARG A 294 -22.12 2.31 12.26
C ARG A 294 -23.37 1.55 11.81
N GLU A 295 -24.56 2.05 12.13
CA GLU A 295 -25.83 1.48 11.62
C GLU A 295 -25.88 1.58 10.09
N GLU A 296 -25.50 2.73 9.55
CA GLU A 296 -25.42 2.96 8.11
C GLU A 296 -24.39 2.04 7.43
N ILE A 297 -23.21 1.86 8.03
CA ILE A 297 -22.19 0.93 7.52
C ILE A 297 -22.77 -0.50 7.43
N ALA A 298 -23.43 -0.98 8.48
CA ALA A 298 -24.05 -2.32 8.48
C ALA A 298 -25.12 -2.45 7.37
N ARG A 299 -25.89 -1.39 7.13
CA ARG A 299 -26.93 -1.35 6.08
C ARG A 299 -26.34 -1.40 4.66
N VAL A 300 -25.23 -0.71 4.45
CA VAL A 300 -24.61 -0.56 3.11
C VAL A 300 -23.68 -1.71 2.78
N ILE A 301 -22.96 -2.23 3.78
CA ILE A 301 -21.94 -3.27 3.63
C ILE A 301 -22.35 -4.52 4.40
N PRO A 302 -23.02 -5.50 3.78
CA PRO A 302 -23.50 -6.70 4.49
C PRO A 302 -22.42 -7.48 5.24
N LEU A 303 -21.17 -7.49 4.76
CA LEU A 303 -20.05 -8.14 5.45
C LEU A 303 -19.70 -7.50 6.80
N TYR A 304 -20.15 -6.25 7.02
CA TYR A 304 -19.95 -5.50 8.27
C TYR A 304 -21.11 -5.61 9.25
N GLU A 305 -22.11 -6.46 8.97
CA GLU A 305 -23.17 -6.74 9.93
C GLU A 305 -22.60 -7.15 11.30
N GLY A 306 -22.91 -6.36 12.30
CA GLY A 306 -22.32 -6.49 13.64
C GLY A 306 -21.62 -5.23 14.13
N ILE A 307 -21.17 -4.35 13.23
CA ILE A 307 -20.46 -3.12 13.62
C ILE A 307 -21.35 -2.19 14.45
N GLN A 308 -22.65 -2.13 14.20
CA GLN A 308 -23.62 -1.34 14.94
C GLN A 308 -23.82 -1.80 16.38
N ARG A 309 -23.39 -3.02 16.73
CA ARG A 309 -23.47 -3.58 18.08
C ARG A 309 -22.27 -3.26 18.95
N LEU A 310 -21.19 -2.73 18.37
CA LEU A 310 -19.98 -2.38 19.11
C LEU A 310 -20.18 -1.09 19.89
N LYS A 311 -20.03 -1.13 21.23
CA LYS A 311 -20.36 -0.01 22.15
C LYS A 311 -19.32 0.22 23.25
N ALA A 312 -18.53 -0.80 23.58
CA ALA A 312 -17.62 -0.76 24.72
C ALA A 312 -16.20 -1.19 24.35
N LYS A 313 -15.23 -0.79 25.16
CA LYS A 313 -13.84 -1.26 25.03
C LYS A 313 -13.79 -2.79 25.05
N GLY A 314 -13.14 -3.36 24.06
CA GLY A 314 -13.02 -4.81 23.88
C GLY A 314 -14.05 -5.42 22.94
N ASP A 315 -15.11 -4.69 22.60
CA ASP A 315 -16.05 -5.15 21.58
C ASP A 315 -15.36 -5.26 20.24
N GLN A 316 -15.50 -6.42 19.61
CA GLN A 316 -14.90 -6.70 18.31
C GLN A 316 -15.59 -7.87 17.64
N PHE A 317 -15.44 -7.95 16.33
CA PHE A 317 -15.80 -9.13 15.54
C PHE A 317 -14.91 -9.22 14.30
N GLN A 318 -14.93 -10.36 13.62
CA GLN A 318 -14.26 -10.56 12.35
C GLN A 318 -15.28 -10.46 11.22
N TYR A 319 -15.15 -9.43 10.35
CA TYR A 319 -16.11 -9.23 9.27
C TYR A 319 -16.02 -10.34 8.21
N GLY A 320 -17.17 -10.68 7.60
CA GLY A 320 -17.25 -11.75 6.63
C GLY A 320 -17.13 -13.16 7.22
N GLY A 321 -17.30 -13.31 8.54
CA GLY A 321 -17.26 -14.59 9.26
C GLY A 321 -15.84 -15.07 9.56
N ARG A 322 -15.74 -16.32 10.00
CA ARG A 322 -14.48 -16.94 10.44
C ARG A 322 -13.42 -17.00 9.33
N HIS A 323 -13.84 -17.35 8.12
CA HIS A 323 -12.98 -17.43 6.94
C HIS A 323 -13.65 -16.70 5.76
N LEU A 324 -12.89 -15.90 5.02
CA LEU A 324 -13.33 -15.46 3.70
C LEU A 324 -13.29 -16.63 2.74
N CYS A 325 -14.26 -16.69 1.83
CA CYS A 325 -14.41 -17.83 0.89
C CYS A 325 -14.52 -19.18 1.60
N GLU A 326 -15.18 -19.24 2.77
CA GLU A 326 -15.32 -20.46 3.57
C GLU A 326 -15.90 -21.61 2.77
N GLY A 327 -15.26 -22.79 2.86
CA GLY A 327 -15.62 -23.96 2.06
C GLY A 327 -15.44 -23.76 0.56
N TRP A 328 -14.51 -22.88 0.17
CA TRP A 328 -14.18 -22.55 -1.22
C TRP A 328 -15.33 -21.96 -2.03
N ARG A 329 -16.22 -21.22 -1.37
CA ARG A 329 -17.29 -20.46 -2.02
C ARG A 329 -16.77 -19.08 -2.39
N PHE A 330 -16.44 -18.88 -3.65
CA PHE A 330 -15.87 -17.64 -4.15
C PHE A 330 -16.97 -16.69 -4.64
N PRO A 331 -16.98 -15.40 -4.26
CA PRO A 331 -17.96 -14.42 -4.70
C PRO A 331 -17.61 -13.87 -6.09
N THR A 332 -17.33 -14.75 -7.03
CA THR A 332 -17.07 -14.47 -8.44
C THR A 332 -18.29 -14.87 -9.27
N PRO A 333 -18.47 -14.32 -10.49
CA PRO A 333 -19.65 -14.63 -11.31
C PRO A 333 -19.84 -16.14 -11.61
N ASP A 334 -18.75 -16.90 -11.70
CA ASP A 334 -18.74 -18.35 -11.93
C ASP A 334 -18.54 -19.19 -10.65
N GLY A 335 -18.46 -18.52 -9.49
CA GLY A 335 -18.25 -19.18 -8.20
C GLY A 335 -16.87 -19.83 -8.01
N LYS A 336 -15.89 -19.49 -8.85
CA LYS A 336 -14.54 -20.08 -8.85
C LYS A 336 -13.46 -19.06 -8.54
N ALA A 337 -12.35 -19.52 -7.96
CA ALA A 337 -11.10 -18.77 -7.93
C ALA A 337 -10.41 -18.82 -9.30
N HIS A 338 -9.69 -17.77 -9.68
CA HIS A 338 -9.09 -17.66 -11.00
C HIS A 338 -7.57 -17.62 -10.93
N PHE A 339 -6.91 -18.57 -11.57
CA PHE A 339 -5.50 -18.41 -11.93
C PHE A 339 -5.36 -17.31 -12.98
N ARG A 340 -4.37 -16.45 -12.80
CA ARG A 340 -4.04 -15.38 -13.74
C ARG A 340 -2.61 -15.57 -14.24
N PRO A 341 -2.40 -15.88 -15.52
CA PRO A 341 -1.06 -15.89 -16.09
C PRO A 341 -0.41 -14.50 -15.90
N VAL A 342 0.78 -14.49 -15.34
CA VAL A 342 1.53 -13.26 -15.05
C VAL A 342 2.86 -13.35 -15.79
N PRO A 343 3.15 -12.46 -16.77
CA PRO A 343 4.43 -12.46 -17.49
C PRO A 343 5.57 -12.00 -16.57
N LEU A 344 6.80 -12.39 -16.90
CA LEU A 344 7.98 -11.85 -16.22
C LEU A 344 8.17 -10.38 -16.60
N PRO A 345 8.41 -9.50 -15.60
CA PRO A 345 8.77 -8.12 -15.90
C PRO A 345 10.10 -8.05 -16.68
N GLN A 346 10.10 -7.30 -17.77
CA GLN A 346 11.31 -7.06 -18.55
C GLN A 346 11.96 -5.76 -18.04
N LYS A 347 13.10 -5.87 -17.36
CA LYS A 347 13.83 -4.71 -16.84
C LYS A 347 15.33 -4.90 -17.01
N GLU A 348 15.92 -4.12 -17.90
CA GLU A 348 17.36 -4.05 -18.04
C GLU A 348 17.95 -3.10 -16.98
N VAL A 349 19.10 -3.47 -16.44
CA VAL A 349 19.90 -2.62 -15.57
C VAL A 349 21.07 -2.10 -16.41
N PRO A 350 21.18 -0.78 -16.62
CA PRO A 350 22.30 -0.19 -17.33
C PRO A 350 23.64 -0.56 -16.70
N GLU A 351 24.68 -0.63 -17.51
CA GLU A 351 26.03 -0.92 -17.03
C GLU A 351 26.47 0.11 -15.98
N GLY A 352 26.99 -0.38 -14.85
CA GLY A 352 27.42 0.44 -13.72
C GLY A 352 26.29 1.00 -12.84
N ALA A 353 25.03 0.78 -13.18
CA ALA A 353 23.92 1.16 -12.33
C ALA A 353 23.61 0.08 -11.27
N PHE A 354 23.11 0.53 -10.13
CA PHE A 354 22.59 -0.31 -9.06
C PHE A 354 21.06 -0.31 -9.05
N ARG A 355 20.47 -1.43 -8.64
CA ARG A 355 19.09 -1.45 -8.19
C ARG A 355 19.02 -0.80 -6.81
N VAL A 356 18.20 0.22 -6.67
CA VAL A 356 18.01 0.91 -5.39
C VAL A 356 16.59 0.65 -4.91
N VAL A 357 16.45 0.25 -3.65
CA VAL A 357 15.16 0.09 -2.99
C VAL A 357 15.07 1.01 -1.80
N THR A 358 13.91 1.60 -1.59
CA THR A 358 13.67 2.36 -0.37
C THR A 358 13.24 1.41 0.74
N ARG A 359 13.63 1.67 1.97
CA ARG A 359 13.18 0.93 3.15
C ARG A 359 12.68 1.89 4.22
N ARG A 360 11.75 1.42 5.04
CA ARG A 360 11.45 2.10 6.31
C ARG A 360 12.31 1.46 7.39
N GLY A 361 13.19 2.24 8.00
CA GLY A 361 13.88 1.83 9.22
C GLY A 361 12.91 1.80 10.41
N LYS A 362 13.32 1.17 11.50
CA LYS A 362 12.52 1.15 12.73
C LYS A 362 12.59 2.47 13.50
N GLN A 363 13.56 3.32 13.18
CA GLN A 363 13.74 4.65 13.76
C GLN A 363 12.76 5.69 13.24
N PHE A 364 11.99 5.41 12.17
CA PHE A 364 11.09 6.39 11.58
C PHE A 364 9.75 5.79 11.18
N ASN A 365 8.70 6.38 11.72
CA ASN A 365 7.31 6.20 11.30
C ASN A 365 6.50 7.42 11.79
N SER A 366 5.17 7.39 11.68
CA SER A 366 4.32 8.52 12.10
C SER A 366 4.38 8.88 13.60
N ILE A 367 5.00 8.07 14.45
CA ILE A 367 5.07 8.28 15.91
C ILE A 367 6.46 8.06 16.50
N VAL A 368 7.41 7.60 15.71
CA VAL A 368 8.80 7.36 16.14
C VAL A 368 9.76 8.11 15.24
N HIS A 369 10.58 8.96 15.82
CA HIS A 369 11.60 9.76 15.13
C HIS A 369 12.90 9.63 15.91
N GLU A 370 13.70 8.64 15.56
CA GLU A 370 15.00 8.35 16.15
C GLU A 370 16.10 8.47 15.09
N ASP A 371 17.31 8.83 15.51
CA ASP A 371 18.44 8.97 14.58
C ASP A 371 18.94 7.64 14.05
N GLN A 372 18.91 6.61 14.89
CA GLN A 372 19.43 5.29 14.58
C GLN A 372 18.35 4.22 14.56
N ASP A 373 18.46 3.30 13.61
CA ASP A 373 17.63 2.09 13.58
C ASP A 373 18.02 1.17 14.75
N PRO A 374 17.12 0.88 15.69
CA PRO A 374 17.42 0.09 16.87
C PRO A 374 17.81 -1.37 16.57
N LEU A 375 17.53 -1.86 15.37
CA LEU A 375 17.88 -3.22 14.95
C LEU A 375 19.24 -3.29 14.25
N THR A 376 19.60 -2.27 13.51
CA THR A 376 20.82 -2.28 12.68
C THR A 376 21.87 -1.28 13.16
N GLY A 377 21.50 -0.26 13.94
CA GLY A 377 22.37 0.85 14.33
C GLY A 377 22.64 1.86 13.20
N ALA A 378 22.00 1.69 12.05
CA ALA A 378 22.22 2.56 10.91
C ALA A 378 21.51 3.91 11.09
N PHE A 379 22.17 4.99 10.67
CA PHE A 379 21.60 6.32 10.58
C PHE A 379 20.70 6.49 9.36
N ARG A 380 19.92 7.57 9.32
CA ARG A 380 18.98 7.86 8.23
C ARG A 380 19.66 8.05 6.87
N ASP A 381 20.90 8.46 6.83
CA ASP A 381 21.71 8.64 5.62
C ASP A 381 22.41 7.37 5.14
N ALA A 382 22.15 6.20 5.76
CA ALA A 382 22.79 4.96 5.40
C ALA A 382 22.40 4.51 3.97
N VAL A 383 23.44 4.17 3.19
CA VAL A 383 23.34 3.45 1.93
C VAL A 383 23.79 2.01 2.20
N TYR A 384 22.84 1.12 2.35
CA TYR A 384 23.12 -0.30 2.61
C TYR A 384 23.68 -0.94 1.35
N MET A 385 24.83 -1.58 1.47
CA MET A 385 25.61 -2.12 0.35
C MET A 385 26.19 -3.48 0.69
N ASN A 386 26.22 -4.37 -0.31
CA ASN A 386 26.90 -5.66 -0.17
C ASN A 386 28.41 -5.45 0.03
N PRO A 387 29.06 -6.18 0.98
CA PRO A 387 30.51 -6.09 1.21
C PRO A 387 31.37 -6.31 -0.05
N LYS A 388 30.94 -7.19 -0.96
CA LYS A 388 31.68 -7.43 -2.22
C LYS A 388 31.60 -6.23 -3.17
N ASP A 389 30.43 -5.58 -3.25
CA ASP A 389 30.29 -4.35 -4.06
C ASP A 389 31.14 -3.22 -3.48
N ALA A 390 31.13 -3.05 -2.16
CA ALA A 390 31.96 -2.07 -1.48
C ALA A 390 33.45 -2.32 -1.76
N ALA A 391 33.90 -3.57 -1.64
CA ALA A 391 35.29 -3.93 -1.92
C ALA A 391 35.67 -3.67 -3.39
N ARG A 392 34.80 -4.04 -4.34
CA ARG A 392 35.01 -3.78 -5.78
C ARG A 392 35.14 -2.29 -6.09
N LEU A 393 34.41 -1.44 -5.38
CA LEU A 393 34.42 0.02 -5.53
C LEU A 393 35.49 0.71 -4.65
N GLY A 394 36.22 -0.04 -3.83
CA GLY A 394 37.20 0.49 -2.89
C GLY A 394 36.59 1.35 -1.77
N LEU A 395 35.34 1.08 -1.39
CA LEU A 395 34.58 1.79 -0.37
C LEU A 395 34.68 1.07 0.98
N LYS A 396 34.60 1.87 2.05
CA LYS A 396 34.59 1.41 3.45
C LYS A 396 33.32 1.89 4.16
N PRO A 397 32.92 1.23 5.28
CA PRO A 397 31.84 1.74 6.12
C PRO A 397 32.06 3.21 6.51
N GLY A 398 31.03 4.02 6.37
CA GLY A 398 31.04 5.44 6.66
C GLY A 398 31.55 6.34 5.53
N ASP A 399 32.11 5.78 4.45
CA ASP A 399 32.55 6.58 3.30
C ASP A 399 31.34 7.33 2.69
N PRO A 400 31.50 8.64 2.38
CA PRO A 400 30.41 9.39 1.73
C PRO A 400 30.23 8.94 0.29
N VAL A 401 29.00 8.77 -0.11
CA VAL A 401 28.59 8.37 -1.45
C VAL A 401 27.39 9.18 -1.94
N VAL A 402 27.27 9.28 -3.24
CA VAL A 402 26.14 9.91 -3.91
C VAL A 402 25.52 8.92 -4.88
N LEU A 403 24.22 8.74 -4.77
CA LEU A 403 23.38 8.07 -5.76
C LEU A 403 22.74 9.12 -6.63
N GLU A 404 22.76 8.90 -7.94
CA GLU A 404 22.27 9.86 -8.92
C GLU A 404 21.58 9.17 -10.09
N ASN A 405 20.47 9.73 -10.52
CA ASN A 405 19.76 9.32 -11.73
C ASN A 405 19.10 10.55 -12.40
N ALA A 406 18.23 10.31 -13.40
CA ALA A 406 17.57 11.38 -14.13
C ALA A 406 16.57 12.20 -13.28
N PHE A 407 16.15 11.70 -12.11
CA PHE A 407 15.13 12.32 -11.27
C PHE A 407 15.72 13.09 -10.10
N GLY A 408 16.88 12.70 -9.62
CA GLY A 408 17.50 13.41 -8.53
C GLY A 408 18.81 12.81 -8.03
N ARG A 409 19.22 13.33 -6.87
CA ARG A 409 20.48 13.00 -6.22
C ARG A 409 20.24 12.75 -4.72
N TYR A 410 20.80 11.64 -4.23
CA TYR A 410 20.78 11.27 -2.82
C TYR A 410 22.21 11.16 -2.31
N ALA A 411 22.55 11.90 -1.25
CA ALA A 411 23.84 11.81 -0.58
C ALA A 411 23.69 10.99 0.71
N GLY A 412 24.63 10.07 0.94
CA GLY A 412 24.58 9.22 2.11
C GLY A 412 25.95 8.62 2.44
N ARG A 413 25.97 7.66 3.36
CA ARG A 413 27.18 6.97 3.83
C ARG A 413 27.04 5.47 3.67
N VAL A 414 28.13 4.83 3.25
CA VAL A 414 28.20 3.36 3.11
C VAL A 414 27.90 2.66 4.44
N TYR A 415 26.93 1.77 4.42
CA TYR A 415 26.62 0.86 5.50
C TYR A 415 26.65 -0.58 4.95
N LEU A 416 27.56 -1.42 5.44
CA LEU A 416 27.69 -2.79 4.93
C LEU A 416 26.57 -3.68 5.49
N ALA A 417 25.89 -4.38 4.58
CA ALA A 417 24.78 -5.26 4.91
C ALA A 417 24.69 -6.45 3.93
N GLU A 418 24.00 -7.50 4.33
CA GLU A 418 23.73 -8.67 3.52
C GLU A 418 22.60 -8.43 2.51
N VAL A 419 22.77 -7.43 1.63
CA VAL A 419 21.91 -7.21 0.47
C VAL A 419 22.49 -7.95 -0.76
N LYS A 420 21.68 -8.21 -1.77
CA LYS A 420 22.19 -8.85 -3.00
C LYS A 420 23.21 -7.95 -3.71
N GLU A 421 24.24 -8.55 -4.31
CA GLU A 421 25.19 -7.81 -5.15
C GLU A 421 24.47 -7.02 -6.26
N GLY A 422 24.90 -5.81 -6.54
CA GLY A 422 24.27 -4.89 -7.48
C GLY A 422 22.96 -4.24 -6.94
N THR A 423 22.68 -4.39 -5.63
CA THR A 423 21.51 -3.78 -4.98
C THR A 423 21.95 -2.85 -3.85
N LEU A 424 21.30 -1.72 -3.72
CA LEU A 424 21.44 -0.78 -2.61
C LEU A 424 20.10 -0.57 -1.94
N GLU A 425 20.11 -0.32 -0.62
CA GLU A 425 18.93 0.15 0.10
C GLU A 425 19.20 1.52 0.70
N VAL A 426 18.18 2.39 0.64
CA VAL A 426 18.19 3.71 1.26
C VAL A 426 16.93 3.91 2.08
N HIS A 427 16.94 4.83 3.04
CA HIS A 427 15.75 5.08 3.83
C HIS A 427 14.69 5.86 3.02
N TRP A 428 13.45 5.57 3.30
CA TRP A 428 12.27 6.34 2.91
C TRP A 428 11.94 7.30 4.07
N PRO A 429 11.58 8.57 3.87
CA PRO A 429 11.29 9.21 2.57
C PRO A 429 12.51 9.81 1.84
N GLU A 430 13.70 9.83 2.43
CA GLU A 430 14.88 10.52 1.89
C GLU A 430 15.24 10.03 0.48
N GLY A 431 15.07 8.73 0.22
CA GLY A 431 15.29 8.14 -1.10
C GLY A 431 14.27 8.49 -2.17
N ASN A 432 13.18 9.22 -1.83
CA ASN A 432 12.12 9.57 -2.78
C ASN A 432 12.60 10.46 -3.92
N VAL A 433 13.67 11.22 -3.70
CA VAL A 433 14.30 12.07 -4.72
C VAL A 433 14.82 11.28 -5.94
N LEU A 434 15.03 9.96 -5.78
CA LEU A 434 15.49 9.08 -6.86
C LEU A 434 14.35 8.34 -7.58
N VAL A 435 13.13 8.43 -7.08
CA VAL A 435 11.99 7.67 -7.61
C VAL A 435 11.39 8.38 -8.81
N ASP A 436 11.22 7.68 -9.93
CA ASP A 436 10.48 8.19 -11.08
C ASP A 436 9.02 8.46 -10.70
N PRO A 437 8.54 9.72 -10.71
CA PRO A 437 7.18 10.06 -10.34
C PRO A 437 6.12 9.51 -11.32
N LYS A 438 6.53 9.08 -12.52
CA LYS A 438 5.65 8.48 -13.53
C LYS A 438 5.67 6.96 -13.53
N ALA A 439 6.65 6.32 -12.90
CA ALA A 439 6.70 4.87 -12.72
C ALA A 439 5.69 4.46 -11.64
N ARG A 440 4.52 3.99 -12.05
CA ARG A 440 3.39 3.63 -11.18
C ARG A 440 2.80 2.30 -11.60
N SER A 441 2.22 1.56 -10.66
CA SER A 441 1.46 0.37 -10.99
C SER A 441 0.18 0.73 -11.78
N PRO A 442 -0.28 -0.15 -12.69
CA PRO A 442 -1.31 0.23 -13.67
C PRO A 442 -2.73 0.38 -13.10
N LEU A 443 -3.05 -0.25 -11.97
CA LEU A 443 -4.40 -0.24 -11.39
C LEU A 443 -4.50 0.65 -10.15
N ALA A 444 -3.54 0.54 -9.24
CA ALA A 444 -3.55 1.28 -7.98
C ALA A 444 -2.77 2.59 -8.05
N HIS A 445 -2.01 2.82 -9.13
CA HIS A 445 -1.13 3.96 -9.35
C HIS A 445 -0.11 4.17 -8.22
N ILE A 446 0.31 3.06 -7.58
CA ILE A 446 1.34 3.09 -6.54
C ILE A 446 2.69 3.45 -7.19
N PRO A 447 3.41 4.47 -6.69
CA PRO A 447 4.76 4.76 -7.17
C PRO A 447 5.72 3.60 -6.92
N ALA A 448 6.65 3.42 -7.85
CA ALA A 448 7.56 2.27 -7.86
C ALA A 448 8.77 2.46 -6.92
N TYR A 449 8.53 2.66 -5.63
CA TYR A 449 9.57 2.89 -4.61
C TYR A 449 10.61 1.77 -4.48
N LYS A 450 10.37 0.61 -5.07
CA LYS A 450 11.25 -0.58 -5.02
C LYS A 450 11.94 -0.88 -6.34
N GLU A 451 11.80 0.01 -7.35
CA GLU A 451 12.33 -0.20 -8.70
C GLU A 451 13.18 0.96 -9.20
N VAL A 452 13.94 1.57 -8.32
CA VAL A 452 14.82 2.67 -8.70
C VAL A 452 16.13 2.13 -9.29
N LEU A 453 16.65 2.80 -10.30
CA LEU A 453 17.99 2.61 -10.83
C LEU A 453 18.80 3.88 -10.61
N ALA A 454 20.04 3.75 -10.12
CA ALA A 454 20.92 4.89 -9.90
C ALA A 454 22.39 4.49 -10.08
N HIS A 455 23.21 5.44 -10.51
CA HIS A 455 24.66 5.32 -10.47
C HIS A 455 25.18 5.78 -9.11
N LEU A 456 26.23 5.10 -8.63
CA LEU A 456 26.90 5.45 -7.39
C LEU A 456 28.27 6.07 -7.72
N ARG A 457 28.57 7.18 -7.05
CA ARG A 457 29.92 7.77 -7.03
C ARG A 457 30.36 8.11 -5.63
N ARG A 458 31.66 8.23 -5.41
CA ARG A 458 32.18 8.78 -4.15
C ARG A 458 31.67 10.21 -3.98
N GLY A 459 31.21 10.52 -2.78
CA GLY A 459 30.77 11.85 -2.37
C GLY A 459 31.87 12.62 -1.68
N GLU A 460 31.68 13.92 -1.56
CA GLU A 460 32.39 14.73 -0.57
C GLU A 460 31.65 14.63 0.76
N ALA A 461 32.35 14.82 1.87
CA ALA A 461 31.78 14.69 3.22
C ALA A 461 30.90 15.91 3.55
N GLU A 462 29.73 16.01 2.91
CA GLU A 462 28.69 16.93 3.36
C GLU A 462 27.89 16.25 4.49
N ALA A 463 27.60 17.01 5.54
CA ALA A 463 26.68 16.56 6.57
C ALA A 463 25.29 16.27 5.96
N PRO A 464 24.62 15.18 6.34
CA PRO A 464 23.25 14.97 5.89
C PRO A 464 22.38 16.18 6.30
N PRO A 465 21.38 16.55 5.48
CA PRO A 465 20.44 17.57 5.90
C PRO A 465 19.82 17.13 7.24
N PRO A 466 19.64 18.08 8.17
CA PRO A 466 19.01 17.77 9.45
C PRO A 466 17.65 17.15 9.20
N LEU A 467 17.30 16.13 10.01
CA LEU A 467 15.92 15.62 10.07
C LEU A 467 15.00 16.83 10.19
N ARG A 468 14.14 17.04 9.20
CA ARG A 468 13.17 18.13 9.25
C ARG A 468 12.17 17.82 10.36
N PRO A 469 11.86 18.76 11.25
CA PRO A 469 10.96 18.56 12.36
C PRO A 469 9.53 18.22 11.90
#